data_687efa2aa09a770abd4e8b2bc49fca91
#
_entry.id   687efa2aa09a770abd4e8b2bc49fca91
#
_cell.length_a   1.000
_cell.length_b   1.000
_cell.length_c   1.000
_cell.angle_alpha   90.00
_cell.angle_beta   90.00
_cell.angle_gamma   90.00
#
_symmetry.space_group_name_H-M   'P 1'
#
loop_
_entity.id
_entity.type
_entity.pdbx_description
1 polymer ?
#
loop_
_entity_poly.entity_id
_entity_poly.type
_entity_poly.pdbx_seq_one_letter_code
_entity_poly.pdbx_strand_id
1 'polypeptide(L)'
;RSARGEGLIRLGLLRPLGVEFVPRLAARFLEEHPDKEIQFTFHTDVTQHLLEGLAARKFDVLFCSKPQEELGLTAVPIRRQELVLITPKNHPLAEEKSIDLAKTAPYPYVYFAKSSGIRDVIDEMFIKSKIVPKIAYETEEDQVVAGLVAQGFGIAVVPYMDLLLKLNLNILKINTHSYERNFYLVNDDSVYMSPAVKAFQKYVLAGDTFSI
;
A
#
# COMPACT_ATOMS: atom_id res chain seq x y z
N ARG A 1 21.44 -3.32 33.30
CA ARG A 1 20.27 -2.66 32.67
C ARG A 1 19.91 -3.48 31.45
N SER A 2 18.77 -4.12 31.56
CA SER A 2 18.32 -5.17 30.67
C SER A 2 18.22 -4.70 29.20
N ALA A 3 18.85 -5.46 28.33
CA ALA A 3 18.73 -5.44 26.87
C ALA A 3 17.31 -5.67 26.34
N ARG A 4 16.29 -5.62 27.20
CA ARG A 4 14.90 -5.94 26.82
C ARG A 4 14.24 -5.00 25.82
N GLY A 5 14.84 -3.86 25.51
CA GLY A 5 14.33 -2.93 24.50
C GLY A 5 15.15 -2.88 23.22
N GLU A 6 16.39 -3.39 23.24
CA GLU A 6 17.33 -3.23 22.12
C GLU A 6 17.05 -4.17 20.93
N GLY A 7 16.35 -5.29 21.19
CA GLY A 7 15.96 -6.26 20.18
C GLY A 7 14.54 -6.09 19.64
N LEU A 8 13.78 -5.12 20.15
CA LEU A 8 12.41 -4.89 19.72
C LEU A 8 12.37 -4.01 18.47
N ILE A 9 11.67 -4.46 17.46
CA ILE A 9 11.44 -3.73 16.21
C ILE A 9 9.92 -3.54 16.04
N ARG A 10 9.46 -2.30 16.14
CA ARG A 10 8.04 -1.96 16.09
C ARG A 10 7.68 -1.49 14.69
N LEU A 11 6.90 -2.30 13.98
CA LEU A 11 6.51 -2.04 12.60
C LEU A 11 5.07 -1.53 12.51
N GLY A 12 4.89 -0.43 11.78
CA GLY A 12 3.59 0.01 11.30
C GLY A 12 3.49 -0.27 9.81
N LEU A 13 2.38 -0.84 9.34
CA LEU A 13 2.26 -1.26 7.95
C LEU A 13 0.83 -1.19 7.43
N LEU A 14 0.71 -0.96 6.13
CA LEU A 14 -0.56 -1.09 5.44
C LEU A 14 -1.00 -2.56 5.46
N ARG A 15 -2.29 -2.80 5.64
CA ARG A 15 -2.85 -4.15 5.74
C ARG A 15 -2.44 -5.07 4.59
N PRO A 16 -2.47 -4.66 3.32
CA PRO A 16 -2.08 -5.55 2.21
C PRO A 16 -0.65 -6.07 2.31
N LEU A 17 0.25 -5.31 2.93
CA LEU A 17 1.65 -5.71 3.13
C LEU A 17 1.83 -6.66 4.31
N GLY A 18 0.83 -6.78 5.17
CA GLY A 18 0.86 -7.61 6.38
C GLY A 18 0.46 -9.06 6.18
N VAL A 19 -0.02 -9.42 4.99
CA VAL A 19 -0.45 -10.80 4.69
C VAL A 19 0.73 -11.69 4.29
N GLU A 20 1.61 -11.18 3.46
CA GLU A 20 2.72 -11.99 2.93
C GLU A 20 4.06 -11.26 2.96
N PHE A 21 4.13 -10.06 2.40
CA PHE A 21 5.39 -9.36 2.14
C PHE A 21 6.18 -9.05 3.41
N VAL A 22 5.62 -8.32 4.37
CA VAL A 22 6.33 -7.95 5.60
C VAL A 22 6.56 -9.16 6.51
N PRO A 23 5.60 -10.07 6.71
CA PRO A 23 5.86 -11.30 7.48
C PRO A 23 7.02 -12.13 6.91
N ARG A 24 7.13 -12.23 5.59
CA ARG A 24 8.23 -12.94 4.93
C ARG A 24 9.58 -12.27 5.19
N LEU A 25 9.65 -10.94 5.07
CA LEU A 25 10.86 -10.18 5.38
C LEU A 25 11.30 -10.40 6.83
N ALA A 26 10.36 -10.30 7.76
CA ALA A 26 10.64 -10.48 9.19
C ALA A 26 11.13 -11.90 9.49
N ALA A 27 10.46 -12.91 8.93
CA ALA A 27 10.83 -14.30 9.13
C ALA A 27 12.25 -14.61 8.61
N ARG A 28 12.57 -14.15 7.41
CA ARG A 28 13.92 -14.32 6.81
C ARG A 28 14.98 -13.57 7.60
N PHE A 29 14.66 -12.37 8.06
CA PHE A 29 15.60 -11.62 8.91
C PHE A 29 15.93 -12.37 10.20
N LEU A 30 14.92 -12.97 10.85
CA LEU A 30 15.13 -13.78 12.06
C LEU A 30 16.00 -15.01 11.78
N GLU A 31 15.81 -15.67 10.64
CA GLU A 31 16.61 -16.82 10.23
C GLU A 31 18.10 -16.45 10.04
N GLU A 32 18.38 -15.25 9.54
CA GLU A 32 19.74 -14.76 9.33
C GLU A 32 20.41 -14.22 10.61
N HIS A 33 19.63 -14.04 11.67
CA HIS A 33 20.10 -13.50 12.95
C HIS A 33 19.70 -14.41 14.14
N PRO A 34 20.03 -15.71 14.10
CA PRO A 34 19.53 -16.67 15.09
C PRO A 34 20.07 -16.44 16.51
N ASP A 35 21.22 -15.79 16.64
CA ASP A 35 21.90 -15.55 17.93
C ASP A 35 21.44 -14.25 18.61
N LYS A 36 20.53 -13.50 17.99
CA LYS A 36 20.03 -12.24 18.53
C LYS A 36 18.61 -12.40 19.05
N GLU A 37 18.35 -11.84 20.23
CA GLU A 37 16.99 -11.76 20.78
C GLU A 37 16.21 -10.64 20.08
N ILE A 38 15.69 -10.91 18.88
CA ILE A 38 14.92 -9.97 18.09
C ILE A 38 13.45 -10.33 18.17
N GLN A 39 12.63 -9.33 18.44
CA GLN A 39 11.17 -9.44 18.45
C GLN A 39 10.57 -8.33 17.61
N PHE A 40 9.50 -8.65 16.92
CA PHE A 40 8.73 -7.69 16.13
C PHE A 40 7.37 -7.44 16.77
N THR A 41 6.87 -6.21 16.61
CA THR A 41 5.45 -5.91 16.74
C THR A 41 4.94 -5.44 15.38
N PHE A 42 3.73 -5.84 15.04
CA PHE A 42 3.09 -5.51 13.76
C PHE A 42 1.78 -4.78 14.03
N HIS A 43 1.68 -3.55 13.57
CA HIS A 43 0.45 -2.78 13.69
C HIS A 43 0.01 -2.33 12.30
N THR A 44 -1.22 -2.67 11.92
CA THR A 44 -1.77 -2.29 10.63
C THR A 44 -2.73 -1.12 10.77
N ASP A 45 -2.62 -0.18 9.83
CA ASP A 45 -3.51 0.97 9.77
C ASP A 45 -3.38 1.62 8.38
N VAL A 46 -4.11 2.71 8.16
CA VAL A 46 -3.97 3.57 6.98
C VAL A 46 -2.72 4.44 7.11
N THR A 47 -2.16 4.89 5.98
CA THR A 47 -0.89 5.63 5.97
C THR A 47 -0.91 6.84 6.90
N GLN A 48 -1.99 7.62 6.90
CA GLN A 48 -2.07 8.82 7.75
C GLN A 48 -1.91 8.48 9.24
N HIS A 49 -2.60 7.45 9.72
CA HIS A 49 -2.51 7.02 11.12
C HIS A 49 -1.14 6.44 11.45
N LEU A 50 -0.53 5.73 10.50
CA LEU A 50 0.83 5.21 10.67
C LEU A 50 1.85 6.34 10.80
N LEU A 51 1.73 7.40 9.99
CA LEU A 51 2.61 8.56 10.08
C LEU A 51 2.45 9.32 11.40
N GLU A 52 1.23 9.46 11.89
CA GLU A 52 0.94 10.01 13.21
C GLU A 52 1.59 9.16 14.32
N GLY A 53 1.48 7.84 14.19
CA GLY A 53 2.11 6.89 15.12
C GLY A 53 3.64 6.96 15.10
N LEU A 54 4.24 7.16 13.93
CA LEU A 54 5.69 7.37 13.82
C LEU A 54 6.12 8.65 14.52
N ALA A 55 5.40 9.75 14.30
CA ALA A 55 5.64 11.01 14.97
C ALA A 55 5.50 10.90 16.50
N ALA A 56 4.55 10.10 16.97
CA ALA A 56 4.33 9.80 18.38
C ALA A 56 5.28 8.73 18.94
N ARG A 57 6.24 8.27 18.16
CA ARG A 57 7.24 7.24 18.52
C ARG A 57 6.64 5.90 18.92
N LYS A 58 5.49 5.55 18.33
CA LYS A 58 4.86 4.23 18.49
C LYS A 58 5.50 3.17 17.61
N PHE A 59 6.12 3.58 16.51
CA PHE A 59 6.76 2.71 15.51
C PHE A 59 8.19 3.14 15.28
N ASP A 60 9.03 2.16 14.93
CA ASP A 60 10.42 2.40 14.52
C ASP A 60 10.52 2.59 13.01
N VAL A 61 9.75 1.81 12.25
CA VAL A 61 9.77 1.79 10.79
C VAL A 61 8.35 1.57 10.28
N LEU A 62 8.03 2.21 9.16
CA LEU A 62 6.75 2.02 8.47
C LEU A 62 6.95 1.36 7.11
N PHE A 63 5.95 0.58 6.71
CA PHE A 63 5.75 0.11 5.35
C PHE A 63 4.43 0.69 4.85
N CYS A 64 4.49 1.76 4.07
CA CYS A 64 3.29 2.50 3.71
C CYS A 64 3.43 3.21 2.35
N SER A 65 2.43 4.00 2.00
CA SER A 65 2.47 4.88 0.83
C SER A 65 3.46 6.01 1.07
N LYS A 66 3.87 6.69 -0.02
CA LYS A 66 4.83 7.79 0.06
C LYS A 66 4.32 8.90 0.98
N PRO A 67 5.07 9.27 2.01
CA PRO A 67 4.71 10.41 2.85
C PRO A 67 4.95 11.73 2.11
N GLN A 68 4.28 12.78 2.54
CA GLN A 68 4.52 14.13 2.05
C GLN A 68 5.95 14.58 2.38
N GLU A 69 6.59 15.27 1.44
CA GLU A 69 7.98 15.75 1.60
C GLU A 69 8.16 16.70 2.78
N GLU A 70 7.12 17.49 3.09
CA GLU A 70 7.12 18.46 4.20
C GLU A 70 7.34 17.82 5.56
N LEU A 71 7.06 16.53 5.70
CA LEU A 71 7.28 15.80 6.96
C LEU A 71 8.77 15.53 7.23
N GLY A 72 9.63 15.67 6.23
CA GLY A 72 11.08 15.46 6.39
C GLY A 72 11.50 14.04 6.73
N LEU A 73 10.66 13.05 6.42
CA LEU A 73 10.94 11.65 6.68
C LEU A 73 11.79 11.04 5.56
N THR A 74 12.58 10.04 5.89
CA THR A 74 13.26 9.21 4.90
C THR A 74 12.29 8.18 4.38
N ALA A 75 12.11 8.14 3.06
CA ALA A 75 11.21 7.21 2.40
C ALA A 75 11.93 6.58 1.20
N VAL A 76 12.10 5.26 1.22
CA VAL A 76 12.75 4.50 0.16
C VAL A 76 11.76 3.54 -0.46
N PRO A 77 11.56 3.56 -1.79
CA PRO A 77 10.65 2.62 -2.45
C PRO A 77 11.18 1.19 -2.34
N ILE A 78 10.33 0.26 -1.94
CA ILE A 78 10.71 -1.14 -1.68
C ILE A 78 9.88 -2.15 -2.45
N ARG A 79 8.71 -1.77 -2.92
CA ARG A 79 7.83 -2.66 -3.68
C ARG A 79 6.97 -1.86 -4.63
N ARG A 80 6.84 -2.37 -5.85
CA ARG A 80 5.95 -1.84 -6.88
C ARG A 80 4.61 -2.56 -6.81
N GLN A 81 3.52 -1.82 -7.05
CA GLN A 81 2.20 -2.37 -7.14
C GLN A 81 1.49 -1.87 -8.38
N GLU A 82 0.95 -2.78 -9.20
CA GLU A 82 0.18 -2.45 -10.37
C GLU A 82 -1.22 -1.95 -9.96
N LEU A 83 -1.69 -0.88 -10.60
CA LEU A 83 -3.07 -0.40 -10.47
C LEU A 83 -3.88 -0.91 -11.65
N VAL A 84 -5.06 -1.42 -11.37
CA VAL A 84 -6.00 -1.97 -12.36
C VAL A 84 -7.38 -1.36 -12.20
N LEU A 85 -8.16 -1.38 -13.27
CA LEU A 85 -9.59 -1.07 -13.20
C LEU A 85 -10.35 -2.37 -12.93
N ILE A 86 -11.28 -2.33 -11.99
CA ILE A 86 -12.21 -3.43 -11.74
C ILE A 86 -13.64 -3.00 -12.01
N THR A 87 -14.43 -3.91 -12.58
CA THR A 87 -15.85 -3.68 -12.89
C THR A 87 -16.69 -4.87 -12.44
N PRO A 88 -18.00 -4.68 -12.20
CA PRO A 88 -18.91 -5.80 -12.06
C PRO A 88 -18.88 -6.70 -13.29
N LYS A 89 -19.23 -7.98 -13.15
CA LYS A 89 -19.17 -8.96 -14.26
C LYS A 89 -19.97 -8.54 -15.50
N ASN A 90 -21.14 -7.97 -15.32
CA ASN A 90 -22.04 -7.61 -16.42
C ASN A 90 -21.95 -6.14 -16.83
N HIS A 91 -20.83 -5.49 -16.53
CA HIS A 91 -20.63 -4.08 -16.85
C HIS A 91 -20.36 -3.90 -18.36
N PRO A 92 -20.78 -2.77 -18.97
CA PRO A 92 -20.50 -2.48 -20.39
C PRO A 92 -19.02 -2.52 -20.77
N LEU A 93 -18.12 -2.23 -19.83
CA LEU A 93 -16.67 -2.26 -20.04
C LEU A 93 -16.05 -3.66 -19.87
N ALA A 94 -16.84 -4.67 -19.48
CA ALA A 94 -16.34 -5.98 -19.09
C ALA A 94 -15.61 -6.75 -20.20
N GLU A 95 -15.94 -6.49 -21.44
CA GLU A 95 -15.33 -7.16 -22.59
C GLU A 95 -13.95 -6.59 -22.98
N GLU A 96 -13.62 -5.43 -22.46
CA GLU A 96 -12.33 -4.80 -22.71
C GLU A 96 -11.24 -5.48 -21.86
N LYS A 97 -10.08 -5.78 -22.47
CA LYS A 97 -8.93 -6.31 -21.76
C LYS A 97 -8.09 -5.21 -21.14
N SER A 98 -8.10 -4.06 -21.78
CA SER A 98 -7.41 -2.88 -21.37
C SER A 98 -8.26 -1.65 -21.67
N ILE A 99 -8.07 -0.57 -20.93
CA ILE A 99 -8.93 0.60 -21.03
C ILE A 99 -8.16 1.89 -20.83
N ASP A 100 -8.58 2.92 -21.55
CA ASP A 100 -8.22 4.29 -21.27
C ASP A 100 -9.18 4.84 -20.20
N LEU A 101 -8.66 5.46 -19.15
CA LEU A 101 -9.47 6.01 -18.07
C LEU A 101 -10.50 7.03 -18.56
N ALA A 102 -10.24 7.72 -19.66
CA ALA A 102 -11.19 8.66 -20.24
C ALA A 102 -12.54 7.99 -20.57
N LYS A 103 -12.53 6.72 -20.96
CA LYS A 103 -13.75 5.96 -21.26
C LYS A 103 -14.59 5.64 -20.03
N THR A 104 -14.03 5.79 -18.83
CA THR A 104 -14.73 5.49 -17.58
C THR A 104 -15.53 6.66 -17.04
N ALA A 105 -15.38 7.85 -17.61
CA ALA A 105 -16.00 9.08 -17.11
C ALA A 105 -17.51 9.01 -16.90
N PRO A 106 -18.31 8.30 -17.74
CA PRO A 106 -19.75 8.21 -17.54
C PRO A 106 -20.20 7.35 -16.35
N TYR A 107 -19.32 6.51 -15.81
CA TYR A 107 -19.70 5.48 -14.85
C TYR A 107 -19.44 5.88 -13.40
N PRO A 108 -20.33 5.52 -12.45
CA PRO A 108 -20.10 5.79 -11.03
C PRO A 108 -18.95 4.94 -10.48
N TYR A 109 -18.19 5.56 -9.60
CA TYR A 109 -17.01 4.97 -8.96
C TYR A 109 -17.23 4.65 -7.50
N VAL A 110 -16.69 3.54 -7.05
CA VAL A 110 -16.33 3.30 -5.66
C VAL A 110 -14.88 3.78 -5.52
N TYR A 111 -14.65 4.70 -4.62
CA TYR A 111 -13.41 5.45 -4.56
C TYR A 111 -12.76 5.34 -3.18
N PHE A 112 -11.45 5.55 -3.12
CA PHE A 112 -10.78 5.57 -1.84
C PHE A 112 -11.03 6.87 -1.09
N ALA A 113 -11.24 6.77 0.22
CA ALA A 113 -11.38 7.94 1.09
C ALA A 113 -10.09 8.76 1.15
N LYS A 114 -10.20 10.04 1.48
CA LYS A 114 -9.06 10.97 1.56
C LYS A 114 -8.01 10.57 2.59
N SER A 115 -8.40 9.81 3.61
CA SER A 115 -7.49 9.27 4.62
C SER A 115 -6.59 8.14 4.10
N SER A 116 -6.92 7.55 2.96
CA SER A 116 -6.12 6.50 2.34
C SER A 116 -4.96 7.12 1.55
N GLY A 117 -3.75 6.61 1.78
CA GLY A 117 -2.55 7.08 1.06
C GLY A 117 -2.57 6.84 -0.45
N ILE A 118 -3.40 5.91 -0.93
CA ILE A 118 -3.57 5.68 -2.36
C ILE A 118 -4.46 6.72 -3.04
N ARG A 119 -5.28 7.46 -2.26
CA ARG A 119 -6.19 8.47 -2.81
C ARG A 119 -5.47 9.48 -3.69
N ASP A 120 -4.34 10.01 -3.23
CA ASP A 120 -3.59 11.02 -3.98
C ASP A 120 -3.03 10.47 -5.29
N VAL A 121 -2.58 9.23 -5.29
CA VAL A 121 -2.09 8.55 -6.49
C VAL A 121 -3.20 8.42 -7.53
N ILE A 122 -4.37 7.99 -7.12
CA ILE A 122 -5.53 7.81 -8.01
C ILE A 122 -6.05 9.16 -8.50
N ASP A 123 -6.15 10.14 -7.62
CA ASP A 123 -6.54 11.51 -8.00
C ASP A 123 -5.62 12.05 -9.10
N GLU A 124 -4.32 11.86 -8.96
CA GLU A 124 -3.35 12.29 -9.96
C GLU A 124 -3.56 11.58 -11.31
N MET A 125 -3.87 10.29 -11.30
CA MET A 125 -4.19 9.55 -12.53
C MET A 125 -5.36 10.18 -13.28
N PHE A 126 -6.42 10.55 -12.57
CA PHE A 126 -7.58 11.20 -13.17
C PHE A 126 -7.28 12.60 -13.67
N ILE A 127 -6.50 13.38 -12.93
CA ILE A 127 -6.05 14.71 -13.36
C ILE A 127 -5.27 14.62 -14.66
N LYS A 128 -4.33 13.70 -14.76
CA LYS A 128 -3.53 13.49 -15.98
C LYS A 128 -4.35 12.97 -17.15
N SER A 129 -5.39 12.20 -16.87
CA SER A 129 -6.34 11.73 -17.88
C SER A 129 -7.39 12.79 -18.27
N LYS A 130 -7.36 13.96 -17.63
CA LYS A 130 -8.26 15.09 -17.87
C LYS A 130 -9.73 14.76 -17.70
N ILE A 131 -10.05 13.89 -16.74
CA ILE A 131 -11.42 13.54 -16.38
C ILE A 131 -11.62 13.68 -14.87
N VAL A 132 -12.88 13.92 -14.50
CA VAL A 132 -13.31 13.97 -13.11
C VAL A 132 -14.15 12.72 -12.83
N PRO A 133 -13.73 11.86 -11.90
CA PRO A 133 -14.49 10.64 -11.60
C PRO A 133 -15.83 10.99 -10.93
N LYS A 134 -16.87 10.25 -11.27
CA LYS A 134 -18.17 10.31 -10.57
C LYS A 134 -18.07 9.47 -9.31
N ILE A 135 -17.72 10.08 -8.19
CA ILE A 135 -17.57 9.36 -6.93
C ILE A 135 -18.95 9.12 -6.31
N ALA A 136 -19.40 7.86 -6.31
CA ALA A 136 -20.67 7.46 -5.71
C ALA A 136 -20.50 6.97 -4.27
N TYR A 137 -19.42 6.29 -3.97
CA TYR A 137 -19.11 5.74 -2.64
C TYR A 137 -17.63 5.91 -2.34
N GLU A 138 -17.30 6.10 -1.07
CA GLU A 138 -15.92 6.16 -0.59
C GLU A 138 -15.72 5.19 0.56
N THR A 139 -14.55 4.54 0.59
CA THR A 139 -14.10 3.69 1.69
C THR A 139 -12.58 3.64 1.74
N GLU A 140 -12.02 3.25 2.87
CA GLU A 140 -10.58 3.30 3.11
C GLU A 140 -9.82 2.07 2.63
N GLU A 141 -10.49 0.91 2.58
CA GLU A 141 -9.82 -0.39 2.38
C GLU A 141 -10.01 -0.90 0.96
N ASP A 142 -8.93 -1.31 0.31
CA ASP A 142 -8.94 -1.85 -1.05
C ASP A 142 -9.80 -3.10 -1.18
N GLN A 143 -9.79 -3.98 -0.18
CA GLN A 143 -10.62 -5.19 -0.18
C GLN A 143 -12.12 -4.86 -0.12
N VAL A 144 -12.48 -3.81 0.64
CA VAL A 144 -13.88 -3.35 0.71
C VAL A 144 -14.30 -2.69 -0.59
N VAL A 145 -13.42 -1.88 -1.20
CA VAL A 145 -13.67 -1.32 -2.55
C VAL A 145 -13.98 -2.46 -3.52
N ALA A 146 -13.14 -3.48 -3.56
CA ALA A 146 -13.32 -4.63 -4.45
C ALA A 146 -14.63 -5.38 -4.19
N GLY A 147 -14.98 -5.58 -2.92
CA GLY A 147 -16.24 -6.23 -2.54
C GLY A 147 -17.46 -5.45 -3.00
N LEU A 148 -17.44 -4.13 -2.88
CA LEU A 148 -18.52 -3.26 -3.34
C LEU A 148 -18.65 -3.31 -4.87
N VAL A 149 -17.54 -3.30 -5.60
CA VAL A 149 -17.56 -3.43 -7.07
C VAL A 149 -18.16 -4.78 -7.47
N ALA A 150 -17.77 -5.86 -6.83
CA ALA A 150 -18.31 -7.20 -7.12
C ALA A 150 -19.83 -7.25 -6.95
N GLN A 151 -20.39 -6.45 -6.04
CA GLN A 151 -21.83 -6.37 -5.78
C GLN A 151 -22.54 -5.31 -6.64
N GLY A 152 -21.86 -4.66 -7.57
CA GLY A 152 -22.46 -3.73 -8.51
C GLY A 152 -22.59 -2.29 -8.04
N PHE A 153 -21.87 -1.88 -7.01
CA PHE A 153 -21.93 -0.49 -6.50
C PHE A 153 -21.25 0.53 -7.42
N GLY A 154 -20.41 0.08 -8.32
CA GLY A 154 -19.69 0.92 -9.26
C GLY A 154 -18.45 0.24 -9.78
N ILE A 155 -17.60 1.02 -10.44
CA ILE A 155 -16.28 0.58 -10.89
C ILE A 155 -15.20 1.21 -10.00
N ALA A 156 -13.97 0.70 -10.06
CA ALA A 156 -12.90 1.26 -9.22
C ALA A 156 -11.52 1.04 -9.84
N VAL A 157 -10.61 1.95 -9.51
CA VAL A 157 -9.17 1.74 -9.68
C VAL A 157 -8.64 1.23 -8.35
N VAL A 158 -8.01 0.07 -8.36
CA VAL A 158 -7.47 -0.58 -7.16
C VAL A 158 -6.08 -1.16 -7.44
N PRO A 159 -5.27 -1.37 -6.39
CA PRO A 159 -4.08 -2.19 -6.54
C PRO A 159 -4.46 -3.62 -6.92
N TYR A 160 -3.69 -4.22 -7.82
CA TYR A 160 -3.85 -5.64 -8.09
C TYR A 160 -3.54 -6.46 -6.83
N MET A 161 -4.40 -7.40 -6.52
CA MET A 161 -4.23 -8.37 -5.43
C MET A 161 -4.92 -9.68 -5.81
N ASP A 162 -4.41 -10.79 -5.31
CA ASP A 162 -4.92 -12.12 -5.67
C ASP A 162 -6.39 -12.31 -5.27
N LEU A 163 -6.86 -11.60 -4.24
CA LEU A 163 -8.26 -11.61 -3.84
C LEU A 163 -9.20 -11.27 -5.00
N LEU A 164 -8.78 -10.40 -5.94
CA LEU A 164 -9.61 -10.01 -7.09
C LEU A 164 -10.01 -11.21 -7.93
N LEU A 165 -9.16 -12.23 -8.02
CA LEU A 165 -9.44 -13.46 -8.77
C LEU A 165 -10.55 -14.31 -8.15
N LYS A 166 -10.83 -14.10 -6.86
CA LYS A 166 -11.86 -14.85 -6.13
C LYS A 166 -13.20 -14.13 -6.08
N LEU A 167 -13.26 -12.89 -6.54
CA LEU A 167 -14.46 -12.08 -6.54
C LEU A 167 -15.15 -12.12 -7.92
N ASN A 168 -16.45 -11.86 -7.92
CA ASN A 168 -17.25 -11.82 -9.16
C ASN A 168 -17.13 -10.46 -9.83
N LEU A 169 -15.98 -10.21 -10.46
CA LEU A 169 -15.68 -8.95 -11.13
C LEU A 169 -14.73 -9.18 -12.31
N ASN A 170 -14.55 -8.14 -13.14
CA ASN A 170 -13.59 -8.13 -14.23
C ASN A 170 -12.40 -7.24 -13.86
N ILE A 171 -11.22 -7.65 -14.31
CA ILE A 171 -9.98 -6.93 -14.11
C ILE A 171 -9.50 -6.44 -15.46
N LEU A 172 -9.35 -5.11 -15.61
CA LEU A 172 -8.89 -4.48 -16.84
C LEU A 172 -7.57 -3.76 -16.59
N LYS A 173 -6.66 -3.91 -17.54
CA LYS A 173 -5.41 -3.18 -17.53
C LYS A 173 -5.67 -1.71 -17.91
N ILE A 174 -5.02 -0.77 -17.23
CA ILE A 174 -5.15 0.66 -17.54
C ILE A 174 -4.05 1.04 -18.55
N ASN A 175 -4.47 1.54 -19.73
CA ASN A 175 -3.56 1.86 -20.83
C ASN A 175 -2.88 3.22 -20.70
N THR A 176 -3.51 4.15 -19.99
CA THR A 176 -3.03 5.52 -19.89
C THR A 176 -1.94 5.62 -18.85
N HIS A 177 -0.73 5.85 -19.32
CA HIS A 177 0.46 6.10 -18.51
C HIS A 177 0.76 4.99 -17.47
N SER A 178 1.97 4.55 -17.40
CA SER A 178 2.40 3.58 -16.39
C SER A 178 2.38 4.24 -15.01
N TYR A 179 1.26 4.14 -14.32
CA TYR A 179 1.18 4.53 -12.92
C TYR A 179 1.60 3.37 -12.08
N GLU A 180 2.70 3.56 -11.41
CA GLU A 180 3.22 2.62 -10.46
C GLU A 180 2.96 3.19 -9.07
N ARG A 181 2.18 2.46 -8.28
CA ARG A 181 2.16 2.69 -6.86
C ARG A 181 3.34 1.96 -6.27
N ASN A 182 4.21 2.71 -5.59
CA ASN A 182 5.27 2.12 -4.80
C ASN A 182 4.86 2.12 -3.33
N PHE A 183 5.24 1.06 -2.64
CA PHE A 183 5.28 1.06 -1.19
C PHE A 183 6.69 1.48 -0.75
N TYR A 184 6.75 2.11 0.40
CA TYR A 184 7.97 2.72 0.92
C TYR A 184 8.31 2.19 2.29
N LEU A 185 9.61 2.02 2.53
CA LEU A 185 10.14 1.91 3.87
C LEU A 185 10.35 3.33 4.39
N VAL A 186 9.70 3.68 5.49
CA VAL A 186 9.69 5.04 6.02
C VAL A 186 10.21 5.06 7.45
N ASN A 187 11.11 5.98 7.74
CA ASN A 187 11.61 6.23 9.09
C ASN A 187 11.93 7.70 9.30
N ASP A 188 12.10 8.08 10.56
CA ASP A 188 12.51 9.41 10.96
C ASP A 188 13.99 9.38 11.38
N ASP A 189 14.88 9.91 10.54
CA ASP A 189 16.32 9.94 10.80
C ASP A 189 16.71 10.84 11.95
N SER A 190 15.84 11.74 12.39
CA SER A 190 16.10 12.60 13.55
C SER A 190 15.94 11.86 14.89
N VAL A 191 15.40 10.65 14.86
CA VAL A 191 15.15 9.82 16.04
C VAL A 191 16.19 8.71 16.13
N TYR A 192 16.64 8.42 17.35
CA TYR A 192 17.56 7.31 17.60
C TYR A 192 16.97 5.98 17.14
N MET A 193 17.78 5.23 16.42
CA MET A 193 17.46 3.84 16.03
C MET A 193 18.38 2.87 16.77
N SER A 194 17.78 1.82 17.34
CA SER A 194 18.55 0.72 17.93
C SER A 194 19.34 -0.04 16.85
N PRO A 195 20.42 -0.76 17.23
CA PRO A 195 21.13 -1.60 16.29
C PRO A 195 20.26 -2.64 15.58
N ALA A 196 19.26 -3.20 16.26
CA ALA A 196 18.33 -4.16 15.66
C ALA A 196 17.49 -3.53 14.56
N VAL A 197 16.95 -2.33 14.79
CA VAL A 197 16.18 -1.58 13.79
C VAL A 197 17.05 -1.22 12.59
N LYS A 198 18.27 -0.74 12.82
CA LYS A 198 19.21 -0.44 11.73
C LYS A 198 19.54 -1.67 10.90
N ALA A 199 19.78 -2.81 11.55
CA ALA A 199 20.09 -4.06 10.88
C ALA A 199 18.90 -4.54 10.02
N PHE A 200 17.68 -4.45 10.54
CA PHE A 200 16.49 -4.81 9.80
C PHE A 200 16.27 -3.89 8.58
N GLN A 201 16.42 -2.58 8.78
CA GLN A 201 16.31 -1.61 7.70
C GLN A 201 17.31 -1.89 6.59
N LYS A 202 18.58 -2.13 6.96
CA LYS A 202 19.63 -2.49 6.00
C LYS A 202 19.29 -3.78 5.25
N TYR A 203 18.77 -4.77 5.94
CA TYR A 203 18.34 -6.04 5.35
C TYR A 203 17.24 -5.82 4.31
N VAL A 204 16.22 -5.05 4.63
CA VAL A 204 15.11 -4.74 3.72
C VAL A 204 15.62 -4.02 2.47
N LEU A 205 16.50 -3.03 2.65
CA LEU A 205 17.02 -2.22 1.53
C LEU A 205 18.03 -2.95 0.66
N ALA A 206 18.69 -3.97 1.18
CA ALA A 206 19.65 -4.78 0.42
C ALA A 206 19.00 -5.87 -0.43
N GLY A 207 17.74 -6.22 -0.12
CA GLY A 207 16.99 -7.21 -0.87
C GLY A 207 16.51 -6.69 -2.22
N ASP A 208 16.36 -7.60 -3.20
CA ASP A 208 15.74 -7.30 -4.49
C ASP A 208 14.21 -7.25 -4.31
N THR A 209 13.74 -6.20 -3.67
CA THR A 209 12.34 -6.02 -3.29
C THR A 209 11.46 -5.54 -4.45
N PHE A 210 12.08 -5.11 -5.56
CA PHE A 210 11.38 -4.68 -6.76
C PHE A 210 11.02 -5.84 -7.71
N SER A 211 11.64 -6.99 -7.58
CA SER A 211 11.25 -8.18 -8.33
C SER A 211 10.13 -8.92 -7.61
N ILE A 212 9.04 -9.04 -8.29
CA ILE A 212 7.86 -9.79 -7.85
C ILE A 212 8.13 -11.29 -7.90
#